data_a6331ccfd417072667e1e92e5e365f07
#
_entry.id   a6331ccfd417072667e1e92e5e365f07
#
_cell.length_a   1.000
_cell.length_b   1.000
_cell.length_c   1.000
_cell.angle_alpha   90.00
_cell.angle_beta   90.00
_cell.angle_gamma   90.00
#
_symmetry.space_group_name_H-M   'P 1'
#
loop_
_entity.id
_entity.type
_entity.pdbx_description
1 polymer ?
#
loop_
_entity_poly.entity_id
_entity_poly.type
_entity_poly.pdbx_seq_one_letter_code
_entity_poly.pdbx_strand_id
1 'polypeptide(L)'
;MSALGPDESTIRATWRWLAHRAHGVSEVRVIRPAGGIIGIGFFDDEDAFVRECVRTNAAGNVYVGIQPRPRRLFDAAPNVVRPLKTGAGRKDIEVITATVIDLDPVRPKDTASTDAELALAMAAANEAIAWCESEGLVRPRLMMSGNGAQLWFA
;
A
#
# COMPACT_ATOMS: atom_id res chain seq x y z
N MET A 1 5.50 -25.73 -2.54
CA MET A 1 6.13 -24.41 -2.32
C MET A 1 5.49 -23.81 -1.08
N SER A 2 6.26 -23.56 -0.03
CA SER A 2 5.76 -22.88 1.18
C SER A 2 5.41 -21.45 0.77
N ALA A 3 4.17 -21.03 0.96
CA ALA A 3 3.80 -19.63 0.78
C ALA A 3 4.65 -18.82 1.76
N LEU A 4 5.45 -17.89 1.25
CA LEU A 4 6.17 -16.94 2.08
C LEU A 4 5.12 -16.17 2.89
N GLY A 5 5.22 -16.23 4.21
CA GLY A 5 4.37 -15.44 5.09
C GLY A 5 4.63 -13.94 4.90
N PRO A 6 3.75 -13.08 5.43
CA PRO A 6 3.95 -11.64 5.37
C PRO A 6 5.26 -11.25 6.09
N ASP A 7 6.07 -10.42 5.43
CA ASP A 7 7.33 -9.92 5.99
C ASP A 7 7.06 -8.70 6.89
N GLU A 8 7.13 -8.91 8.19
CA GLU A 8 6.94 -7.85 9.20
C GLU A 8 7.92 -6.69 9.03
N SER A 9 9.15 -6.96 8.61
CA SER A 9 10.17 -5.93 8.42
C SER A 9 9.79 -4.97 7.30
N THR A 10 9.28 -5.49 6.19
CA THR A 10 8.78 -4.72 5.05
C THR A 10 7.52 -3.93 5.43
N ILE A 11 6.60 -4.53 6.19
CA ILE A 11 5.38 -3.85 6.68
C ILE A 11 5.77 -2.66 7.58
N ARG A 12 6.71 -2.88 8.50
CA ARG A 12 7.23 -1.84 9.40
C ARG A 12 7.96 -0.72 8.66
N ALA A 13 8.78 -1.07 7.67
CA ALA A 13 9.46 -0.11 6.83
C ALA A 13 8.46 0.75 6.02
N THR A 14 7.36 0.15 5.55
CA THR A 14 6.29 0.88 4.85
C THR A 14 5.58 1.86 5.78
N TRP A 15 5.22 1.44 7.01
CA TRP A 15 4.64 2.31 8.02
C TRP A 15 5.50 3.56 8.28
N ARG A 16 6.80 3.34 8.52
CA ARG A 16 7.76 4.43 8.82
C ARG A 16 7.94 5.37 7.65
N TRP A 17 7.96 4.83 6.43
CA TRP A 17 8.12 5.61 5.22
C TRP A 17 6.89 6.50 4.94
N LEU A 18 5.67 5.97 5.11
CA LEU A 18 4.43 6.73 4.91
C LEU A 18 4.30 7.90 5.90
N ALA A 19 4.86 7.77 7.11
CA ALA A 19 4.90 8.81 8.15
C ALA A 19 3.54 9.46 8.46
N HIS A 20 2.43 8.75 8.28
CA HIS A 20 1.05 9.29 8.39
C HIS A 20 0.75 9.92 9.75
N ARG A 21 1.43 9.49 10.82
CA ARG A 21 1.25 10.04 12.18
C ARG A 21 1.46 11.56 12.28
N ALA A 22 2.26 12.13 11.40
CA ALA A 22 2.47 13.58 11.35
C ALA A 22 1.21 14.33 10.87
N HIS A 23 0.29 13.64 10.17
CA HIS A 23 -0.87 14.25 9.51
C HIS A 23 -2.20 13.58 9.86
N GLY A 24 -2.20 12.51 10.65
CA GLY A 24 -3.41 11.78 11.02
C GLY A 24 -3.15 10.31 11.36
N VAL A 25 -3.88 9.41 10.73
CA VAL A 25 -3.80 7.97 10.95
C VAL A 25 -3.67 7.21 9.64
N SER A 26 -3.09 6.01 9.69
CA SER A 26 -3.05 5.10 8.54
C SER A 26 -4.33 4.28 8.45
N GLU A 27 -4.88 4.11 7.25
CA GLU A 27 -6.00 3.21 6.99
C GLU A 27 -5.48 1.89 6.42
N VAL A 28 -5.94 0.77 6.97
CA VAL A 28 -5.79 -0.57 6.41
C VAL A 28 -7.15 -1.07 5.94
N ARG A 29 -7.21 -1.63 4.74
CA ARG A 29 -8.38 -2.34 4.20
C ARG A 29 -8.01 -3.77 3.84
N VAL A 30 -8.84 -4.69 4.25
CA VAL A 30 -8.73 -6.10 3.87
C VAL A 30 -9.84 -6.41 2.88
N ILE A 31 -9.48 -6.84 1.69
CA ILE A 31 -10.40 -7.05 0.56
C ILE A 31 -10.28 -8.51 0.10
N ARG A 32 -11.43 -9.19 -0.13
CA ARG A 32 -11.42 -10.54 -0.71
C ARG A 32 -10.83 -10.53 -2.12
N PRO A 33 -10.16 -11.60 -2.56
CA PRO A 33 -9.71 -11.71 -3.95
C PRO A 33 -10.84 -11.54 -4.98
N ALA A 34 -12.03 -12.03 -4.67
CA ALA A 34 -13.24 -11.86 -5.50
C ALA A 34 -13.96 -10.51 -5.30
N GLY A 35 -13.33 -9.57 -4.59
CA GLY A 35 -13.92 -8.27 -4.23
C GLY A 35 -14.71 -8.28 -2.92
N GLY A 36 -15.00 -7.08 -2.44
CA GLY A 36 -15.72 -6.84 -1.19
C GLY A 36 -14.80 -6.72 0.04
N ILE A 37 -15.08 -5.71 0.83
CA ILE A 37 -14.32 -5.37 2.04
C ILE A 37 -14.63 -6.41 3.14
N ILE A 38 -13.60 -7.00 3.72
CA ILE A 38 -13.67 -7.87 4.89
C ILE A 38 -13.62 -7.04 6.18
N GLY A 39 -12.71 -6.05 6.20
CA GLY A 39 -12.51 -5.20 7.36
C GLY A 39 -11.68 -3.97 7.05
N ILE A 40 -11.77 -3.01 7.96
CA ILE A 40 -11.04 -1.74 7.91
C ILE A 40 -10.51 -1.44 9.31
N GLY A 41 -9.32 -0.85 9.39
CA GLY A 41 -8.74 -0.35 10.63
C GLY A 41 -8.05 0.99 10.41
N PHE A 42 -8.00 1.81 11.47
CA PHE A 42 -7.27 3.07 11.49
C PHE A 42 -6.18 3.00 12.56
N PHE A 43 -4.96 3.36 12.20
CA PHE A 43 -3.78 3.09 13.01
C PHE A 43 -2.97 4.36 13.29
N ASP A 44 -2.55 4.51 14.53
CA ASP A 44 -1.58 5.49 15.01
C ASP A 44 -0.42 4.83 15.79
N ASP A 45 -0.47 3.50 15.93
CA ASP A 45 0.53 2.67 16.60
C ASP A 45 1.16 1.68 15.60
N GLU A 46 2.50 1.66 15.52
CA GLU A 46 3.26 0.84 14.58
C GLU A 46 3.09 -0.65 14.84
N ASP A 47 3.15 -1.07 16.11
CA ASP A 47 3.10 -2.49 16.45
C ASP A 47 1.70 -3.06 16.23
N ALA A 48 0.68 -2.28 16.51
CA ALA A 48 -0.71 -2.63 16.20
C ALA A 48 -0.92 -2.75 14.68
N PHE A 49 -0.38 -1.81 13.90
CA PHE A 49 -0.45 -1.85 12.44
C PHE A 49 0.19 -3.11 11.88
N VAL A 50 1.44 -3.42 12.27
CA VAL A 50 2.15 -4.62 11.81
C VAL A 50 1.39 -5.88 12.19
N ARG A 51 1.02 -6.02 13.46
CA ARG A 51 0.26 -7.17 13.97
C ARG A 51 -1.03 -7.42 13.18
N GLU A 52 -1.80 -6.36 12.92
CA GLU A 52 -3.08 -6.48 12.22
C GLU A 52 -2.91 -6.77 10.73
N CYS A 53 -1.90 -6.21 10.06
CA CYS A 53 -1.56 -6.56 8.68
C CYS A 53 -1.20 -8.06 8.57
N VAL A 54 -0.35 -8.56 9.46
CA VAL A 54 0.02 -9.99 9.51
C VAL A 54 -1.19 -10.87 9.77
N ARG A 55 -1.97 -10.54 10.81
CA ARG A 55 -3.14 -11.31 11.23
C ARG A 55 -4.18 -11.43 10.12
N THR A 56 -4.41 -10.37 9.36
CA THR A 56 -5.47 -10.31 8.36
C THR A 56 -5.06 -10.77 6.97
N ASN A 57 -3.76 -10.93 6.71
CA ASN A 57 -3.23 -11.36 5.42
C ASN A 57 -3.77 -12.74 4.97
N ALA A 58 -4.06 -13.65 5.89
CA ALA A 58 -4.66 -14.94 5.57
C ALA A 58 -6.13 -14.86 5.14
N ALA A 59 -6.83 -13.77 5.48
CA ALA A 59 -8.25 -13.58 5.18
C ALA A 59 -8.51 -12.89 3.84
N GLY A 60 -7.55 -12.16 3.31
CA GLY A 60 -7.67 -11.41 2.05
C GLY A 60 -6.46 -10.54 1.76
N ASN A 61 -6.53 -9.82 0.66
CA ASN A 61 -5.50 -8.86 0.29
C ASN A 61 -5.52 -7.66 1.24
N VAL A 62 -4.36 -7.32 1.80
CA VAL A 62 -4.19 -6.20 2.73
C VAL A 62 -3.70 -4.98 1.95
N TYR A 63 -4.47 -3.91 1.99
CA TYR A 63 -4.14 -2.63 1.37
C TYR A 63 -3.93 -1.56 2.42
N VAL A 64 -2.93 -0.73 2.23
CA VAL A 64 -2.66 0.44 3.05
C VAL A 64 -2.99 1.70 2.25
N GLY A 65 -3.71 2.63 2.86
CA GLY A 65 -3.98 3.93 2.25
C GLY A 65 -2.67 4.70 2.06
N ILE A 66 -2.40 5.18 0.84
CA ILE A 66 -1.19 5.95 0.56
C ILE A 66 -1.21 7.34 1.22
N GLN A 67 -2.40 7.91 1.42
CA GLN A 67 -2.55 9.19 2.08
C GLN A 67 -2.98 9.01 3.54
N PRO A 68 -2.56 9.88 4.46
CA PRO A 68 -3.07 9.88 5.83
C PRO A 68 -4.57 10.13 5.85
N ARG A 69 -5.23 9.59 6.86
CA ARG A 69 -6.65 9.83 7.12
C ARG A 69 -6.82 10.75 8.31
N PRO A 70 -7.87 11.59 8.31
CA PRO A 70 -8.15 12.48 9.43
C PRO A 70 -8.33 11.71 10.74
N ARG A 71 -7.80 12.27 11.82
CA ARG A 71 -7.88 11.68 13.15
C ARG A 71 -9.30 11.34 13.60
N ARG A 72 -10.32 12.06 13.14
CA ARG A 72 -11.73 11.79 13.45
C ARG A 72 -12.21 10.40 13.05
N LEU A 73 -11.50 9.72 12.10
CA LEU A 73 -11.87 8.38 11.68
C LEU A 73 -11.29 7.28 12.58
N PHE A 74 -10.35 7.63 13.46
CA PHE A 74 -9.65 6.69 14.33
C PHE A 74 -10.62 5.87 15.21
N ASP A 75 -11.60 6.53 15.82
CA ASP A 75 -12.50 5.91 16.79
C ASP A 75 -13.42 4.85 16.19
N ALA A 76 -13.59 4.82 14.86
CA ALA A 76 -14.38 3.80 14.18
C ALA A 76 -13.74 2.40 14.29
N ALA A 77 -12.39 2.30 14.26
CA ALA A 77 -11.66 1.06 14.43
C ALA A 77 -10.21 1.35 14.89
N PRO A 78 -10.02 1.75 16.15
CA PRO A 78 -8.72 2.20 16.66
C PRO A 78 -7.75 1.03 16.79
N ASN A 79 -6.66 1.07 16.02
CA ASN A 79 -5.55 0.11 16.06
C ASN A 79 -5.97 -1.37 15.91
N VAL A 80 -7.09 -1.62 15.21
CA VAL A 80 -7.61 -2.96 14.94
C VAL A 80 -8.42 -2.98 13.65
N VAL A 81 -8.31 -4.06 12.87
CA VAL A 81 -9.17 -4.29 11.70
C VAL A 81 -10.49 -4.92 12.14
N ARG A 82 -11.59 -4.24 11.83
CA ARG A 82 -12.98 -4.67 12.13
C ARG A 82 -13.85 -4.69 10.88
N PRO A 83 -14.93 -5.49 10.88
CA PRO A 83 -15.95 -5.37 9.84
C PRO A 83 -16.62 -4.01 9.91
N LEU A 84 -16.29 -3.13 8.96
CA LEU A 84 -16.95 -1.84 8.76
C LEU A 84 -17.58 -1.83 7.36
N LYS A 85 -18.78 -1.24 7.25
CA LYS A 85 -19.48 -1.14 5.95
C LYS A 85 -18.78 -0.18 4.99
N THR A 86 -18.18 0.88 5.52
CA THR A 86 -17.52 1.93 4.74
C THR A 86 -16.24 2.38 5.41
N GLY A 87 -15.18 2.59 4.61
CA GLY A 87 -13.94 3.22 5.05
C GLY A 87 -13.87 4.68 4.66
N ALA A 88 -12.69 5.27 4.76
CA ALA A 88 -12.45 6.62 4.29
C ALA A 88 -12.74 6.73 2.78
N GLY A 89 -13.40 7.80 2.40
CA GLY A 89 -13.68 8.15 1.01
C GLY A 89 -12.76 9.26 0.50
N ARG A 90 -12.97 9.67 -0.75
CA ARG A 90 -12.21 10.77 -1.36
C ARG A 90 -12.27 12.07 -0.54
N LYS A 91 -13.43 12.36 0.06
CA LYS A 91 -13.65 13.55 0.91
C LYS A 91 -12.85 13.54 2.22
N ASP A 92 -12.32 12.39 2.59
CA ASP A 92 -11.53 12.22 3.82
C ASP A 92 -10.01 12.32 3.54
N ILE A 93 -9.60 12.70 2.33
CA ILE A 93 -8.21 13.03 2.00
C ILE A 93 -8.05 14.54 2.17
N GLU A 94 -7.47 14.95 3.29
CA GLU A 94 -7.23 16.35 3.63
C GLU A 94 -5.83 16.81 3.28
N VAL A 95 -4.87 15.86 3.23
CA VAL A 95 -3.46 16.11 2.91
C VAL A 95 -2.96 15.06 1.94
N ILE A 96 -2.18 15.48 0.95
CA ILE A 96 -1.45 14.59 0.04
C ILE A 96 0.01 14.61 0.51
N THR A 97 0.50 13.48 1.00
CA THR A 97 1.88 13.32 1.49
C THR A 97 2.73 12.45 0.57
N ALA A 98 2.11 11.68 -0.31
CA ALA A 98 2.81 10.81 -1.22
C ALA A 98 2.09 10.72 -2.58
N THR A 99 2.85 10.40 -3.63
CA THR A 99 2.34 10.15 -4.98
C THR A 99 2.86 8.80 -5.46
N VAL A 100 2.03 8.07 -6.22
CA VAL A 100 2.40 6.79 -6.83
C VAL A 100 2.30 6.90 -8.34
N ILE A 101 3.34 6.43 -9.02
CA ILE A 101 3.29 6.13 -10.46
C ILE A 101 3.21 4.61 -10.58
N ASP A 102 2.15 4.13 -11.22
CA ASP A 102 1.91 2.71 -11.45
C ASP A 102 2.38 2.34 -12.87
N LEU A 103 3.24 1.34 -12.97
CA LEU A 103 3.88 0.89 -14.19
C LEU A 103 3.42 -0.55 -14.46
N ASP A 104 2.26 -0.69 -15.07
CA ASP A 104 1.70 -1.97 -15.46
C ASP A 104 2.10 -2.33 -16.90
N PRO A 105 2.51 -3.57 -17.18
CA PRO A 105 2.73 -4.02 -18.55
C PRO A 105 1.42 -4.08 -19.33
N VAL A 106 1.50 -3.91 -20.65
CA VAL A 106 0.36 -4.11 -21.53
C VAL A 106 0.03 -5.61 -21.58
N ARG A 107 -1.13 -6.00 -21.09
CA ARG A 107 -1.58 -7.40 -21.00
C ARG A 107 -3.10 -7.51 -21.16
N PRO A 108 -3.64 -8.71 -21.47
CA PRO A 108 -5.08 -8.93 -21.50
C PRO A 108 -5.71 -8.62 -20.14
N LYS A 109 -6.92 -8.08 -20.19
CA LYS A 109 -7.68 -7.77 -18.96
C LYS A 109 -7.86 -9.04 -18.10
N ASP A 110 -7.79 -8.85 -16.78
CA ASP A 110 -8.02 -9.89 -15.77
C ASP A 110 -7.02 -11.07 -15.83
N THR A 111 -5.84 -10.87 -16.44
CA THR A 111 -4.74 -11.84 -16.42
C THR A 111 -3.61 -11.39 -15.48
N ALA A 112 -2.91 -12.35 -14.89
CA ALA A 112 -1.64 -12.07 -14.21
C ALA A 112 -0.54 -11.77 -15.23
N SER A 113 0.42 -10.93 -14.84
CA SER A 113 1.62 -10.71 -15.65
C SER A 113 2.46 -11.97 -15.74
N THR A 114 3.03 -12.22 -16.89
CA THR A 114 4.11 -13.20 -17.07
C THR A 114 5.41 -12.66 -16.47
N ASP A 115 6.38 -13.53 -16.20
CA ASP A 115 7.70 -13.12 -15.71
C ASP A 115 8.39 -12.14 -16.67
N ALA A 116 8.21 -12.31 -17.99
CA ALA A 116 8.77 -11.42 -19.00
C ALA A 116 8.12 -10.03 -18.97
N GLU A 117 6.79 -9.95 -18.83
CA GLU A 117 6.05 -8.69 -18.70
C GLU A 117 6.42 -7.96 -17.39
N LEU A 118 6.55 -8.71 -16.29
CA LEU A 118 7.00 -8.15 -15.02
C LEU A 118 8.44 -7.60 -15.11
N ALA A 119 9.33 -8.33 -15.78
CA ALA A 119 10.72 -7.87 -16.00
C ALA A 119 10.77 -6.56 -16.79
N LEU A 120 9.90 -6.38 -17.81
CA LEU A 120 9.81 -5.12 -18.57
C LEU A 120 9.30 -3.96 -17.68
N ALA A 121 8.29 -4.18 -16.85
CA ALA A 121 7.81 -3.16 -15.91
C ALA A 121 8.90 -2.75 -14.92
N MET A 122 9.65 -3.72 -14.41
CA MET A 122 10.77 -3.46 -13.50
C MET A 122 11.93 -2.71 -14.18
N ALA A 123 12.23 -3.03 -15.45
CA ALA A 123 13.24 -2.31 -16.21
C ALA A 123 12.83 -0.84 -16.42
N ALA A 124 11.58 -0.59 -16.85
CA ALA A 124 11.06 0.77 -17.01
C ALA A 124 11.05 1.55 -15.69
N ALA A 125 10.75 0.90 -14.57
CA ALA A 125 10.82 1.53 -13.25
C ALA A 125 12.25 1.93 -12.87
N ASN A 126 13.24 1.08 -13.17
CA ASN A 126 14.65 1.40 -12.91
C ASN A 126 15.16 2.54 -13.80
N GLU A 127 14.75 2.60 -15.07
CA GLU A 127 15.05 3.72 -15.96
C GLU A 127 14.45 5.03 -15.45
N ALA A 128 13.20 5.01 -14.98
CA ALA A 128 12.55 6.18 -14.40
C ALA A 128 13.24 6.64 -13.11
N ILE A 129 13.71 5.71 -12.26
CA ILE A 129 14.52 6.04 -11.06
C ILE A 129 15.82 6.72 -11.47
N ALA A 130 16.56 6.13 -12.42
CA ALA A 130 17.82 6.70 -12.90
C ALA A 130 17.63 8.11 -13.51
N TRP A 131 16.54 8.30 -14.24
CA TRP A 131 16.18 9.63 -14.74
C TRP A 131 15.89 10.62 -13.60
N CYS A 132 15.10 10.25 -12.60
CA CYS A 132 14.85 11.11 -11.44
C CYS A 132 16.17 11.54 -10.76
N GLU A 133 17.09 10.59 -10.57
CA GLU A 133 18.40 10.87 -9.96
C GLU A 133 19.25 11.82 -10.84
N SER A 134 19.23 11.66 -12.17
CA SER A 134 19.97 12.52 -13.10
C SER A 134 19.46 13.96 -13.11
N GLU A 135 18.14 14.14 -12.86
CA GLU A 135 17.50 15.46 -12.77
C GLU A 135 17.56 16.07 -11.35
N GLY A 136 18.24 15.41 -10.41
CA GLY A 136 18.33 15.87 -9.02
C GLY A 136 17.01 15.78 -8.23
N LEU A 137 16.06 14.97 -8.70
CA LEU A 137 14.80 14.71 -8.02
C LEU A 137 14.99 13.69 -6.89
N VAL A 138 14.06 13.69 -5.94
CA VAL A 138 14.05 12.69 -4.87
C VAL A 138 13.90 11.29 -5.48
N ARG A 139 14.79 10.35 -5.06
CA ARG A 139 14.71 8.96 -5.47
C ARG A 139 13.43 8.33 -4.97
N PRO A 140 12.54 7.84 -5.85
CA PRO A 140 11.34 7.16 -5.42
C PRO A 140 11.65 5.78 -4.84
N ARG A 141 10.75 5.29 -3.97
CA ARG A 141 10.78 3.91 -3.51
C ARG A 141 10.15 2.99 -4.55
N LEU A 142 10.90 1.98 -4.96
CA LEU A 142 10.39 0.94 -5.84
C LEU A 142 9.60 -0.11 -5.03
N MET A 143 8.39 -0.38 -5.47
CA MET A 143 7.51 -1.42 -4.93
C MET A 143 7.06 -2.33 -6.06
N MET A 144 6.90 -3.63 -5.77
CA MET A 144 6.29 -4.58 -6.70
C MET A 144 4.83 -4.79 -6.32
N SER A 145 3.92 -4.54 -7.26
CA SER A 145 2.47 -4.71 -7.05
C SER A 145 1.98 -6.16 -7.24
N GLY A 146 2.88 -7.05 -7.70
CA GLY A 146 2.55 -8.43 -8.09
C GLY A 146 2.30 -8.57 -9.58
N ASN A 147 1.81 -7.54 -10.27
CA ASN A 147 1.58 -7.53 -11.71
C ASN A 147 2.41 -6.48 -12.46
N GLY A 148 3.04 -5.56 -11.74
CA GLY A 148 3.84 -4.47 -12.28
C GLY A 148 4.73 -3.87 -11.21
N ALA A 149 5.25 -2.68 -11.47
CA ALA A 149 6.09 -1.91 -10.57
C ALA A 149 5.37 -0.61 -10.16
N GLN A 150 5.65 -0.14 -8.95
CA GLN A 150 5.17 1.15 -8.47
C GLN A 150 6.34 2.00 -8.00
N LEU A 151 6.35 3.27 -8.39
CA LEU A 151 7.28 4.27 -7.89
C LEU A 151 6.56 5.19 -6.91
N TRP A 152 7.00 5.18 -5.66
CA TRP A 152 6.40 5.92 -4.57
C TRP A 152 7.27 7.10 -4.18
N PHE A 153 6.70 8.30 -4.23
CA PHE A 153 7.32 9.59 -3.86
C PHE A 153 6.64 10.11 -2.58
N ALA A 154 7.41 10.49 -1.55
CA ALA A 154 6.96 11.10 -0.30
C ALA A 154 7.83 12.30 0.08
#